data_b27c4f8509ec979d10a6731518781257
#
_entry.id   b27c4f8509ec979d10a6731518781257
#
_cell.length_a   1.000
_cell.length_b   1.000
_cell.length_c   1.000
_cell.angle_alpha   90.00
_cell.angle_beta   90.00
_cell.angle_gamma   90.00
#
_symmetry.space_group_name_H-M   'P 1'
#
loop_
_entity.id
_entity.type
_entity.pdbx_description
1 polymer ?
#
loop_
_entity_poly.entity_id
_entity_poly.type
_entity_poly.pdbx_seq_one_letter_code
_entity_poly.pdbx_strand_id
1 'polypeptide(L)'
;SDCCFDEGRRVPGRTKRAAIVSFTLMLLVAACVAALTYTVRSSSSSSNEADKDLPVLKIGVTDNDPYVYVDTTGDYAGIDIDIAREACKRAGLKPQFVDIDWNDRDRLLKNGDIDCLWCDYSPCYREDKYYWTEPYLTVTVSVVAKKTSCINSLAHLDGSKTIAVIAGSVSERRLLAGDLEISPDVQIKSYGSAELCKAALAKGYVDCWMADVQSLDRLVAQYPGVYRVFADNVMTVDLGVAFDVAYEGECVKNLNTALFDMDRDGTIERIVDNYKAGATTGGQGAES
;
A
#
# COMPACT_ATOMS: atom_id res chain seq x y z
N SER A 1 92.54 -42.57 -9.89
CA SER A 1 91.71 -43.66 -10.43
C SER A 1 90.29 -43.49 -10.05
N ASP A 2 89.63 -43.37 -11.01
CA ASP A 2 88.29 -43.83 -11.46
C ASP A 2 87.05 -43.08 -11.10
N CYS A 3 86.54 -42.60 -12.18
CA CYS A 3 85.22 -42.05 -12.43
C CYS A 3 84.13 -43.04 -12.20
N CYS A 4 82.94 -42.60 -11.82
CA CYS A 4 81.68 -43.10 -12.33
C CYS A 4 80.63 -41.99 -12.38
N PHE A 5 80.22 -41.68 -13.57
CA PHE A 5 79.04 -40.89 -13.93
C PHE A 5 77.78 -41.66 -13.54
N ASP A 6 76.79 -41.01 -12.94
CA ASP A 6 75.45 -41.57 -12.85
C ASP A 6 74.48 -40.60 -13.58
N GLU A 7 73.86 -41.18 -14.62
CA GLU A 7 72.91 -40.49 -15.51
C GLU A 7 71.54 -40.35 -14.79
N GLY A 8 71.14 -39.07 -14.59
CA GLY A 8 69.84 -38.74 -14.09
C GLY A 8 68.72 -39.06 -15.07
N ARG A 9 67.88 -40.02 -14.69
CA ARG A 9 66.68 -40.45 -15.40
C ARG A 9 65.57 -39.41 -15.24
N ARG A 10 65.27 -38.60 -16.27
CA ARG A 10 64.12 -37.72 -16.35
C ARG A 10 62.82 -38.53 -16.43
N VAL A 11 61.89 -38.30 -15.51
CA VAL A 11 60.53 -38.83 -15.58
C VAL A 11 59.62 -37.79 -16.28
N PRO A 12 59.20 -37.99 -17.54
CA PRO A 12 58.24 -37.09 -18.19
C PRO A 12 56.81 -37.66 -18.01
N GLY A 13 55.97 -36.96 -17.34
CA GLY A 13 54.54 -37.38 -17.35
C GLY A 13 53.58 -36.70 -16.38
N ARG A 14 54.10 -36.03 -15.37
CA ARG A 14 53.17 -35.52 -14.30
C ARG A 14 52.62 -34.10 -14.55
N THR A 15 53.37 -33.27 -15.26
CA THR A 15 52.99 -31.86 -15.53
C THR A 15 51.97 -31.71 -16.64
N LYS A 16 51.96 -32.54 -17.67
CA LYS A 16 50.97 -32.47 -18.76
C LYS A 16 49.57 -32.92 -18.35
N ARG A 17 49.44 -33.91 -17.44
CA ARG A 17 48.16 -34.38 -16.94
C ARG A 17 47.52 -33.37 -16.00
N ALA A 18 48.30 -32.66 -15.16
CA ALA A 18 47.78 -31.61 -14.26
C ALA A 18 47.27 -30.38 -15.03
N ALA A 19 47.98 -30.01 -16.13
CA ALA A 19 47.54 -28.89 -16.96
C ALA A 19 46.25 -29.20 -17.74
N ILE A 20 46.07 -30.43 -18.23
CA ILE A 20 44.83 -30.84 -18.93
C ILE A 20 43.65 -30.89 -17.97
N VAL A 21 43.80 -31.42 -16.74
CA VAL A 21 42.73 -31.45 -15.74
C VAL A 21 42.34 -30.03 -15.32
N SER A 22 43.31 -29.12 -15.15
CA SER A 22 43.01 -27.71 -14.80
C SER A 22 42.24 -26.98 -15.91
N PHE A 23 42.60 -27.25 -17.19
CA PHE A 23 41.94 -26.63 -18.34
C PHE A 23 40.50 -27.16 -18.54
N THR A 24 40.28 -28.47 -18.35
CA THR A 24 38.92 -29.03 -18.42
C THR A 24 38.02 -28.56 -17.30
N LEU A 25 38.55 -28.39 -16.07
CA LEU A 25 37.77 -27.83 -14.94
C LEU A 25 37.42 -26.36 -15.20
N MET A 26 38.30 -25.59 -15.76
CA MET A 26 38.06 -24.18 -16.12
C MET A 26 36.97 -24.01 -17.20
N LEU A 27 36.97 -24.91 -18.20
CA LEU A 27 35.92 -24.95 -19.24
C LEU A 27 34.57 -25.38 -18.68
N LEU A 28 34.51 -26.32 -17.73
CA LEU A 28 33.28 -26.72 -17.06
C LEU A 28 32.70 -25.59 -16.20
N VAL A 29 33.54 -24.88 -15.47
CA VAL A 29 33.10 -23.71 -14.68
C VAL A 29 32.58 -22.58 -15.59
N ALA A 30 33.26 -22.29 -16.69
CA ALA A 30 32.82 -21.31 -17.68
C ALA A 30 31.48 -21.69 -18.33
N ALA A 31 31.27 -22.98 -18.65
CA ALA A 31 30.01 -23.49 -19.19
C ALA A 31 28.87 -23.41 -18.16
N CYS A 32 29.13 -23.70 -16.88
CA CYS A 32 28.14 -23.56 -15.79
C CYS A 32 27.76 -22.09 -15.56
N VAL A 33 28.73 -21.17 -15.58
CA VAL A 33 28.47 -19.72 -15.46
C VAL A 33 27.68 -19.21 -16.66
N ALA A 34 28.00 -19.65 -17.88
CA ALA A 34 27.26 -19.28 -19.08
C ALA A 34 25.81 -19.85 -19.06
N ALA A 35 25.62 -21.08 -18.58
CA ALA A 35 24.28 -21.67 -18.42
C ALA A 35 23.46 -20.95 -17.35
N LEU A 36 24.07 -20.58 -16.22
CA LEU A 36 23.42 -19.78 -15.16
C LEU A 36 23.04 -18.38 -15.66
N THR A 37 23.90 -17.70 -16.38
CA THR A 37 23.62 -16.39 -16.96
C THR A 37 22.56 -16.46 -18.06
N TYR A 38 22.51 -17.53 -18.83
CA TYR A 38 21.48 -17.75 -19.85
C TYR A 38 20.12 -18.00 -19.21
N THR A 39 20.02 -18.83 -18.14
CA THR A 39 18.77 -19.09 -17.43
C THR A 39 18.24 -17.85 -16.71
N VAL A 40 19.11 -17.03 -16.10
CA VAL A 40 18.71 -15.75 -15.46
C VAL A 40 18.24 -14.74 -16.51
N ARG A 41 18.89 -14.68 -17.69
CA ARG A 41 18.53 -13.76 -18.75
C ARG A 41 17.25 -14.19 -19.49
N SER A 42 16.97 -15.48 -19.63
CA SER A 42 15.75 -15.98 -20.23
C SER A 42 14.53 -15.83 -19.31
N SER A 43 14.69 -15.92 -17.98
CA SER A 43 13.61 -15.66 -17.02
C SER A 43 13.26 -14.18 -16.91
N SER A 44 14.21 -13.25 -17.08
CA SER A 44 13.94 -11.80 -17.06
C SER A 44 13.36 -11.26 -18.37
N SER A 45 13.61 -11.91 -19.52
CA SER A 45 12.98 -11.51 -20.79
C SER A 45 11.55 -12.03 -20.96
N SER A 46 11.21 -13.17 -20.38
CA SER A 46 9.87 -13.77 -20.44
C SER A 46 8.84 -12.99 -19.59
N SER A 47 9.25 -12.39 -18.47
CA SER A 47 8.36 -11.56 -17.64
C SER A 47 8.04 -10.20 -18.28
N ASN A 48 8.96 -9.61 -19.04
CA ASN A 48 8.75 -8.32 -19.70
C ASN A 48 7.93 -8.41 -21.02
N GLU A 49 7.84 -9.57 -21.65
CA GLU A 49 7.00 -9.76 -22.83
C GLU A 49 5.55 -10.10 -22.46
N ALA A 50 5.33 -10.87 -21.40
CA ALA A 50 4.00 -11.18 -20.90
C ALA A 50 3.25 -9.96 -20.35
N ASP A 51 3.96 -8.94 -19.85
CA ASP A 51 3.39 -7.73 -19.27
C ASP A 51 2.99 -6.67 -20.33
N LYS A 52 3.42 -6.82 -21.57
CA LYS A 52 3.13 -5.87 -22.66
C LYS A 52 1.74 -6.00 -23.25
N ASP A 53 1.12 -7.16 -23.12
CA ASP A 53 -0.19 -7.47 -23.74
C ASP A 53 -1.35 -7.47 -22.74
N LEU A 54 -1.10 -7.17 -21.44
CA LEU A 54 -2.17 -7.13 -20.44
C LEU A 54 -3.05 -5.89 -20.61
N PRO A 55 -4.37 -6.03 -20.48
CA PRO A 55 -5.27 -4.88 -20.45
C PRO A 55 -4.91 -3.92 -19.34
N VAL A 56 -4.85 -2.62 -19.65
CA VAL A 56 -4.56 -1.57 -18.67
C VAL A 56 -5.83 -1.24 -17.91
N LEU A 57 -5.74 -1.18 -16.58
CA LEU A 57 -6.75 -0.64 -15.68
C LEU A 57 -6.27 0.71 -15.18
N LYS A 58 -6.95 1.79 -15.58
CA LYS A 58 -6.69 3.15 -15.11
C LYS A 58 -7.38 3.40 -13.78
N ILE A 59 -6.61 3.52 -12.73
CA ILE A 59 -7.09 3.63 -11.35
C ILE A 59 -6.95 5.09 -10.91
N GLY A 60 -8.06 5.78 -10.70
CA GLY A 60 -8.08 7.13 -10.13
C GLY A 60 -7.76 7.09 -8.64
N VAL A 61 -6.73 7.84 -8.24
CA VAL A 61 -6.24 7.94 -6.86
C VAL A 61 -6.05 9.39 -6.47
N THR A 62 -6.04 9.67 -5.17
CA THR A 62 -5.67 10.96 -4.59
C THR A 62 -4.84 10.72 -3.33
N ASP A 63 -4.02 11.68 -2.95
CA ASP A 63 -3.17 11.58 -1.75
C ASP A 63 -4.00 11.35 -0.48
N ASN A 64 -3.77 10.23 0.17
CA ASN A 64 -4.41 9.80 1.43
C ASN A 64 -3.51 8.79 2.19
N ASP A 65 -2.39 9.28 2.75
CA ASP A 65 -1.46 8.46 3.56
C ASP A 65 -2.17 7.86 4.80
N PRO A 66 -2.14 6.53 5.02
CA PRO A 66 -1.24 5.52 4.48
C PRO A 66 -1.76 4.68 3.30
N TYR A 67 -2.93 4.99 2.74
CA TYR A 67 -3.53 4.20 1.64
C TYR A 67 -2.92 4.51 0.29
N VAL A 68 -2.74 5.79 -0.01
CA VAL A 68 -2.14 6.30 -1.25
C VAL A 68 -1.24 7.47 -0.92
N TYR A 69 0.00 7.43 -1.34
CA TYR A 69 0.94 8.55 -1.28
C TYR A 69 2.05 8.36 -2.32
N VAL A 70 2.82 9.41 -2.57
CA VAL A 70 4.02 9.33 -3.40
C VAL A 70 5.23 9.20 -2.48
N ASP A 71 6.04 8.17 -2.69
CA ASP A 71 7.22 7.91 -1.88
C ASP A 71 8.40 8.81 -2.25
N THR A 72 9.54 8.63 -1.58
CA THR A 72 10.76 9.44 -1.79
C THR A 72 11.42 9.21 -3.16
N THR A 73 11.04 8.16 -3.90
CA THR A 73 11.49 7.87 -5.27
C THR A 73 10.60 8.50 -6.33
N GLY A 74 9.43 8.99 -5.95
CA GLY A 74 8.43 9.55 -6.84
C GLY A 74 7.41 8.53 -7.32
N ASP A 75 7.42 7.33 -6.76
CA ASP A 75 6.48 6.26 -7.10
C ASP A 75 5.27 6.25 -6.17
N TYR A 76 4.11 5.81 -6.68
CA TYR A 76 2.96 5.57 -5.83
C TYR A 76 3.23 4.44 -4.85
N ALA A 77 2.86 4.63 -3.60
CA ALA A 77 2.94 3.67 -2.51
C ALA A 77 1.70 3.77 -1.62
N GLY A 78 1.51 2.81 -0.74
CA GLY A 78 0.39 2.78 0.20
C GLY A 78 -0.36 1.46 0.19
N ILE A 79 -1.22 1.28 1.18
CA ILE A 79 -1.99 0.05 1.39
C ILE A 79 -2.80 -0.29 0.13
N ASP A 80 -3.56 0.67 -0.40
CA ASP A 80 -4.41 0.48 -1.56
C ASP A 80 -3.60 0.28 -2.85
N ILE A 81 -2.47 0.96 -2.97
CA ILE A 81 -1.56 0.80 -4.11
C ILE A 81 -1.02 -0.62 -4.18
N ASP A 82 -0.57 -1.18 -3.04
CA ASP A 82 0.00 -2.53 -3.01
C ASP A 82 -1.07 -3.61 -3.16
N ILE A 83 -2.28 -3.41 -2.59
CA ILE A 83 -3.42 -4.29 -2.82
C ILE A 83 -3.81 -4.25 -4.30
N ALA A 84 -3.92 -3.07 -4.91
CA ALA A 84 -4.28 -2.91 -6.32
C ALA A 84 -3.25 -3.56 -7.27
N ARG A 85 -1.96 -3.42 -6.99
CA ARG A 85 -0.89 -4.07 -7.78
C ARG A 85 -1.02 -5.58 -7.77
N GLU A 86 -1.17 -6.18 -6.58
CA GLU A 86 -1.28 -7.64 -6.46
C GLU A 86 -2.62 -8.16 -7.02
N ALA A 87 -3.73 -7.45 -6.77
CA ALA A 87 -5.04 -7.82 -7.31
C ALA A 87 -5.05 -7.77 -8.84
N CYS A 88 -4.53 -6.69 -9.44
CA CYS A 88 -4.40 -6.57 -10.89
C CYS A 88 -3.54 -7.68 -11.49
N LYS A 89 -2.40 -7.99 -10.87
CA LYS A 89 -1.52 -9.09 -11.29
C LYS A 89 -2.26 -10.43 -11.31
N ARG A 90 -3.03 -10.74 -10.26
CA ARG A 90 -3.83 -11.98 -10.19
C ARG A 90 -5.00 -11.98 -11.17
N ALA A 91 -5.58 -10.82 -11.44
CA ALA A 91 -6.67 -10.64 -12.41
C ALA A 91 -6.21 -10.57 -13.87
N GLY A 92 -4.90 -10.63 -14.15
CA GLY A 92 -4.35 -10.50 -15.49
C GLY A 92 -4.50 -9.09 -16.06
N LEU A 93 -4.35 -8.06 -15.22
CA LEU A 93 -4.47 -6.65 -15.55
C LEU A 93 -3.16 -5.91 -15.27
N LYS A 94 -2.94 -4.80 -15.94
CA LYS A 94 -1.85 -3.86 -15.67
C LYS A 94 -2.40 -2.60 -15.03
N PRO A 95 -2.10 -2.31 -13.74
CA PRO A 95 -2.57 -1.08 -13.09
C PRO A 95 -1.83 0.14 -13.63
N GLN A 96 -2.58 1.21 -13.89
CA GLN A 96 -2.07 2.54 -14.17
C GLN A 96 -2.71 3.52 -13.20
N PHE A 97 -1.95 4.00 -12.21
CA PHE A 97 -2.43 4.98 -11.25
C PHE A 97 -2.46 6.38 -11.89
N VAL A 98 -3.58 7.08 -11.70
CA VAL A 98 -3.84 8.41 -12.23
C VAL A 98 -4.20 9.31 -11.06
N ASP A 99 -3.36 10.31 -10.78
CA ASP A 99 -3.69 11.34 -9.78
C ASP A 99 -4.86 12.20 -10.29
N ILE A 100 -5.89 12.35 -9.46
CA ILE A 100 -7.09 13.09 -9.83
C ILE A 100 -7.46 14.15 -8.79
N ASP A 101 -8.09 15.23 -9.25
CA ASP A 101 -8.89 16.06 -8.34
C ASP A 101 -10.14 15.28 -7.95
N TRP A 102 -10.28 15.03 -6.64
CA TRP A 102 -11.39 14.24 -6.10
C TRP A 102 -12.77 14.79 -6.46
N ASN A 103 -12.88 16.08 -6.71
CA ASN A 103 -14.13 16.71 -7.14
C ASN A 103 -14.51 16.34 -8.57
N ASP A 104 -13.54 15.96 -9.39
CA ASP A 104 -13.75 15.58 -10.79
C ASP A 104 -14.01 14.07 -10.99
N ARG A 105 -13.92 13.26 -9.95
CA ARG A 105 -13.97 11.78 -10.03
C ARG A 105 -15.13 11.22 -10.84
N ASP A 106 -16.33 11.77 -10.63
CA ASP A 106 -17.55 11.30 -11.31
C ASP A 106 -17.50 11.58 -12.82
N ARG A 107 -16.98 12.76 -13.18
CA ARG A 107 -16.79 13.16 -14.58
C ARG A 107 -15.73 12.27 -15.26
N LEU A 108 -14.62 12.01 -14.57
CA LEU A 108 -13.52 11.21 -15.10
C LEU A 108 -13.93 9.75 -15.32
N LEU A 109 -14.66 9.14 -14.37
CA LEU A 109 -15.25 7.81 -14.53
C LEU A 109 -16.22 7.76 -15.73
N LYS A 110 -17.17 8.68 -15.79
CA LYS A 110 -18.18 8.73 -16.84
C LYS A 110 -17.57 8.91 -18.23
N ASN A 111 -16.49 9.64 -18.36
CA ASN A 111 -15.80 9.87 -19.63
C ASN A 111 -14.84 8.73 -20.02
N GLY A 112 -14.52 7.78 -19.10
CA GLY A 112 -13.50 6.77 -19.32
C GLY A 112 -12.07 7.30 -19.27
N ASP A 113 -11.87 8.49 -18.68
CA ASP A 113 -10.54 9.02 -18.40
C ASP A 113 -9.82 8.14 -17.35
N ILE A 114 -10.59 7.61 -16.38
CA ILE A 114 -10.25 6.52 -15.46
C ILE A 114 -11.30 5.41 -15.53
N ASP A 115 -10.91 4.18 -15.19
CA ASP A 115 -11.81 3.03 -15.19
C ASP A 115 -12.44 2.80 -13.81
N CYS A 116 -11.72 3.10 -12.74
CA CYS A 116 -12.21 2.93 -11.36
C CYS A 116 -11.56 3.92 -10.40
N LEU A 117 -12.13 4.01 -9.18
CA LEU A 117 -11.59 4.73 -8.03
C LEU A 117 -11.13 3.70 -6.99
N TRP A 118 -9.88 3.83 -6.50
CA TRP A 118 -9.32 2.94 -5.49
C TRP A 118 -8.39 3.73 -4.55
N CYS A 119 -8.96 4.31 -3.50
CA CYS A 119 -8.25 5.14 -2.53
C CYS A 119 -9.09 5.34 -1.25
N ASP A 120 -9.10 4.32 -0.35
CA ASP A 120 -9.88 4.37 0.90
C ASP A 120 -11.34 4.76 0.67
N TYR A 121 -11.98 4.14 -0.34
CA TYR A 121 -13.30 4.54 -0.77
C TYR A 121 -14.35 3.52 -0.37
N SER A 122 -15.41 4.00 0.30
CA SER A 122 -16.46 3.16 0.86
C SER A 122 -17.75 3.21 0.04
N PRO A 123 -18.43 2.07 -0.17
CA PRO A 123 -19.77 2.03 -0.74
C PRO A 123 -20.82 2.69 0.17
N CYS A 124 -20.57 2.80 1.47
CA CYS A 124 -21.52 3.32 2.45
C CYS A 124 -22.09 4.70 2.05
N TYR A 125 -23.42 4.79 1.92
CA TYR A 125 -24.20 5.93 1.36
C TYR A 125 -23.94 6.23 -0.12
N ARG A 126 -23.36 5.28 -0.88
CA ARG A 126 -23.03 5.43 -2.31
C ARG A 126 -23.32 4.16 -3.10
N GLU A 127 -24.08 3.23 -2.52
CA GLU A 127 -24.36 1.90 -3.07
C GLU A 127 -24.95 2.00 -4.49
N ASP A 128 -25.89 2.93 -4.70
CA ASP A 128 -26.56 3.13 -6.00
C ASP A 128 -25.81 4.08 -6.95
N LYS A 129 -24.72 4.70 -6.47
CA LYS A 129 -24.00 5.71 -7.27
C LYS A 129 -22.95 5.12 -8.19
N TYR A 130 -22.35 3.98 -7.77
CA TYR A 130 -21.28 3.31 -8.47
C TYR A 130 -21.55 1.82 -8.57
N TYR A 131 -20.89 1.17 -9.50
CA TYR A 131 -20.80 -0.28 -9.52
C TYR A 131 -19.56 -0.68 -8.69
N TRP A 132 -19.76 -1.42 -7.62
CA TRP A 132 -18.72 -1.73 -6.64
C TRP A 132 -18.17 -3.14 -6.76
N THR A 133 -16.92 -3.34 -6.43
CA THR A 133 -16.44 -4.68 -6.05
C THR A 133 -17.08 -5.10 -4.73
N GLU A 134 -16.96 -6.39 -4.38
CA GLU A 134 -17.10 -6.79 -2.99
C GLU A 134 -16.06 -6.05 -2.14
N PRO A 135 -16.33 -5.79 -0.84
CA PRO A 135 -15.36 -5.16 0.04
C PRO A 135 -14.05 -5.93 0.09
N TYR A 136 -12.93 -5.23 -0.05
CA TYR A 136 -11.60 -5.84 0.04
C TYR A 136 -10.94 -5.62 1.41
N LEU A 137 -11.39 -4.63 2.17
CA LEU A 137 -10.86 -4.31 3.49
C LEU A 137 -11.97 -3.70 4.35
N THR A 138 -12.04 -4.13 5.63
CA THR A 138 -12.87 -3.47 6.65
C THR A 138 -11.95 -2.72 7.59
N VAL A 139 -12.12 -1.41 7.68
CA VAL A 139 -11.33 -0.54 8.55
C VAL A 139 -12.11 -0.14 9.79
N THR A 140 -11.41 0.03 10.90
CA THR A 140 -11.98 0.55 12.14
C THR A 140 -11.76 2.05 12.20
N VAL A 141 -12.80 2.81 12.55
CA VAL A 141 -12.73 4.26 12.79
C VAL A 141 -12.65 4.53 14.27
N SER A 142 -11.77 5.43 14.68
CA SER A 142 -11.63 5.92 16.05
C SER A 142 -11.35 7.43 16.05
N VAL A 143 -10.96 7.97 17.19
CA VAL A 143 -10.67 9.39 17.40
C VAL A 143 -9.28 9.54 17.99
N VAL A 144 -8.55 10.56 17.53
CA VAL A 144 -7.25 10.97 18.07
C VAL A 144 -7.33 12.37 18.69
N ALA A 145 -6.66 12.56 19.82
CA ALA A 145 -6.51 13.86 20.47
C ALA A 145 -5.07 14.05 20.97
N LYS A 146 -4.71 15.29 21.30
CA LYS A 146 -3.43 15.57 21.96
C LYS A 146 -3.38 14.91 23.35
N LYS A 147 -2.26 14.32 23.74
CA LYS A 147 -2.08 13.75 25.09
C LYS A 147 -2.22 14.80 26.20
N THR A 148 -1.97 16.06 25.90
CA THR A 148 -2.11 17.18 26.84
C THR A 148 -3.57 17.60 27.06
N SER A 149 -4.52 17.16 26.21
CA SER A 149 -5.94 17.44 26.41
C SER A 149 -6.57 16.49 27.43
N CYS A 150 -7.67 16.93 28.03
CA CYS A 150 -8.49 16.09 28.95
C CYS A 150 -9.37 15.09 28.19
N ILE A 151 -9.43 15.16 26.84
CA ILE A 151 -10.28 14.34 26.00
C ILE A 151 -9.57 13.00 25.74
N ASN A 152 -10.12 11.89 26.21
CA ASN A 152 -9.54 10.56 26.06
C ASN A 152 -10.55 9.44 25.79
N SER A 153 -11.82 9.79 25.62
CA SER A 153 -12.90 8.89 25.23
C SER A 153 -14.01 9.64 24.51
N LEU A 154 -14.92 8.93 23.86
CA LEU A 154 -16.07 9.52 23.17
C LEU A 154 -17.01 10.27 24.13
N ALA A 155 -17.11 9.82 25.38
CA ALA A 155 -17.93 10.47 26.40
C ALA A 155 -17.50 11.91 26.75
N HIS A 156 -16.27 12.30 26.40
CA HIS A 156 -15.77 13.68 26.58
C HIS A 156 -16.06 14.61 25.40
N LEU A 157 -16.69 14.10 24.35
CA LEU A 157 -17.05 14.88 23.14
C LEU A 157 -18.44 15.47 23.32
N ASP A 158 -18.53 16.61 23.96
CA ASP A 158 -19.76 17.40 24.17
C ASP A 158 -19.79 18.63 23.28
N GLY A 159 -20.81 19.48 23.44
CA GLY A 159 -21.00 20.71 22.65
C GLY A 159 -19.90 21.76 22.83
N SER A 160 -18.99 21.60 23.79
CA SER A 160 -17.82 22.46 23.96
C SER A 160 -16.62 22.01 23.13
N LYS A 161 -16.69 20.84 22.48
CA LYS A 161 -15.61 20.21 21.73
C LYS A 161 -15.82 20.28 20.23
N THR A 162 -14.71 20.37 19.51
CA THR A 162 -14.70 20.42 18.06
C THR A 162 -13.97 19.20 17.51
N ILE A 163 -14.65 18.46 16.62
CA ILE A 163 -14.12 17.29 15.94
C ILE A 163 -13.85 17.59 14.46
N ALA A 164 -12.65 17.27 13.99
CA ALA A 164 -12.31 17.31 12.58
C ALA A 164 -12.73 16.03 11.88
N VAL A 165 -13.20 16.13 10.65
CA VAL A 165 -13.48 15.03 9.72
C VAL A 165 -13.12 15.43 8.31
N ILE A 166 -12.90 14.46 7.42
CA ILE A 166 -12.74 14.71 6.00
C ILE A 166 -14.13 14.95 5.38
N ALA A 167 -14.28 16.04 4.62
CA ALA A 167 -15.51 16.39 3.94
C ALA A 167 -15.97 15.28 2.97
N GLY A 168 -17.23 14.90 3.04
CA GLY A 168 -17.82 13.82 2.24
C GLY A 168 -17.45 12.41 2.70
N SER A 169 -16.68 12.25 3.80
CA SER A 169 -16.35 10.92 4.36
C SER A 169 -17.57 10.26 5.02
N VAL A 170 -17.47 8.95 5.27
CA VAL A 170 -18.47 8.22 6.07
C VAL A 170 -18.54 8.78 7.48
N SER A 171 -17.41 9.14 8.07
CA SER A 171 -17.31 9.75 9.40
C SER A 171 -18.12 11.04 9.52
N GLU A 172 -17.97 11.94 8.53
CA GLU A 172 -18.77 13.18 8.50
C GLU A 172 -20.27 12.90 8.42
N ARG A 173 -20.67 12.00 7.50
CA ARG A 173 -22.10 11.68 7.30
C ARG A 173 -22.74 11.07 8.53
N ARG A 174 -22.05 10.15 9.20
CA ARG A 174 -22.52 9.50 10.42
C ARG A 174 -22.64 10.48 11.58
N LEU A 175 -21.68 11.38 11.75
CA LEU A 175 -21.76 12.45 12.76
C LEU A 175 -22.92 13.40 12.50
N LEU A 176 -23.10 13.84 11.25
CA LEU A 176 -24.20 14.75 10.87
C LEU A 176 -25.58 14.08 10.99
N ALA A 177 -25.66 12.77 10.76
CA ALA A 177 -26.88 12.00 10.94
C ALA A 177 -27.23 11.71 12.42
N GLY A 178 -26.24 11.86 13.33
CA GLY A 178 -26.41 11.50 14.75
C GLY A 178 -26.44 9.99 14.98
N ASP A 179 -25.86 9.21 14.08
CA ASP A 179 -25.89 7.73 14.12
C ASP A 179 -24.78 7.15 15.01
N LEU A 180 -23.99 7.98 15.66
CA LEU A 180 -22.86 7.57 16.49
C LEU A 180 -23.13 7.81 17.97
N GLU A 181 -22.51 7.02 18.84
CA GLU A 181 -22.55 7.20 20.30
C GLU A 181 -21.67 8.40 20.74
N ILE A 182 -21.89 9.56 20.11
CA ILE A 182 -21.23 10.84 20.39
C ILE A 182 -22.31 11.87 20.61
N SER A 183 -22.08 12.82 21.51
CA SER A 183 -23.05 13.91 21.75
C SER A 183 -23.43 14.60 20.44
N PRO A 184 -24.72 14.78 20.14
CA PRO A 184 -25.18 15.46 18.95
C PRO A 184 -24.78 16.96 18.92
N ASP A 185 -24.40 17.52 20.07
CA ASP A 185 -24.00 18.93 20.21
C ASP A 185 -22.51 19.15 19.85
N VAL A 186 -21.71 18.10 19.64
CA VAL A 186 -20.31 18.22 19.26
C VAL A 186 -20.16 19.06 18.00
N GLN A 187 -19.22 19.98 17.98
CA GLN A 187 -19.01 20.85 16.82
C GLN A 187 -18.19 20.13 15.76
N ILE A 188 -18.77 19.93 14.57
CA ILE A 188 -18.13 19.26 13.45
C ILE A 188 -17.43 20.29 12.56
N LYS A 189 -16.17 20.08 12.23
CA LYS A 189 -15.42 20.83 11.23
C LYS A 189 -14.92 19.91 10.14
N SER A 190 -15.40 20.13 8.93
CA SER A 190 -15.05 19.36 7.74
C SER A 190 -13.90 20.01 7.00
N TYR A 191 -12.90 19.20 6.63
CA TYR A 191 -11.70 19.61 5.89
C TYR A 191 -11.59 18.79 4.61
N GLY A 192 -10.94 19.34 3.58
CA GLY A 192 -10.84 18.71 2.27
C GLY A 192 -9.87 17.53 2.20
N SER A 193 -9.01 17.35 3.23
CA SER A 193 -8.03 16.24 3.25
C SER A 193 -7.61 15.86 4.67
N ALA A 194 -6.99 14.68 4.83
CA ALA A 194 -6.40 14.21 6.08
C ALA A 194 -5.31 15.18 6.58
N GLU A 195 -4.48 15.73 5.67
CA GLU A 195 -3.42 16.67 6.02
C GLU A 195 -3.96 17.95 6.65
N LEU A 196 -5.09 18.46 6.14
CA LEU A 196 -5.76 19.63 6.73
C LEU A 196 -6.35 19.31 8.10
N CYS A 197 -6.91 18.12 8.32
CA CYS A 197 -7.36 17.66 9.64
C CYS A 197 -6.20 17.58 10.64
N LYS A 198 -5.08 16.95 10.24
CA LYS A 198 -3.84 16.86 11.05
C LYS A 198 -3.30 18.24 11.41
N ALA A 199 -3.25 19.17 10.43
CA ALA A 199 -2.80 20.53 10.64
C ALA A 199 -3.73 21.31 11.60
N ALA A 200 -5.04 21.16 11.49
CA ALA A 200 -6.02 21.77 12.37
C ALA A 200 -5.87 21.27 13.81
N LEU A 201 -5.69 19.96 13.99
CA LEU A 201 -5.44 19.35 15.30
C LEU A 201 -4.11 19.85 15.90
N ALA A 202 -3.05 19.87 15.11
CA ALA A 202 -1.73 20.35 15.55
C ALA A 202 -1.77 21.81 16.02
N LYS A 203 -2.49 22.68 15.29
CA LYS A 203 -2.66 24.11 15.62
C LYS A 203 -3.69 24.36 16.73
N GLY A 204 -4.46 23.36 17.16
CA GLY A 204 -5.51 23.51 18.15
C GLY A 204 -6.77 24.20 17.63
N TYR A 205 -7.01 24.18 16.34
CA TYR A 205 -8.26 24.68 15.73
C TYR A 205 -9.41 23.70 15.93
N VAL A 206 -9.09 22.46 16.24
CA VAL A 206 -9.99 21.40 16.65
C VAL A 206 -9.41 20.67 17.86
N ASP A 207 -10.26 20.03 18.65
CA ASP A 207 -9.87 19.28 19.83
C ASP A 207 -9.44 17.86 19.52
N CYS A 208 -10.03 17.28 18.47
CA CYS A 208 -9.77 15.90 18.04
C CYS A 208 -10.03 15.72 16.54
N TRP A 209 -9.58 14.59 16.02
CA TRP A 209 -9.79 14.17 14.63
C TRP A 209 -10.31 12.74 14.60
N MET A 210 -11.38 12.48 13.82
CA MET A 210 -11.96 11.15 13.58
C MET A 210 -11.52 10.66 12.21
N ALA A 211 -10.90 9.47 12.19
CA ALA A 211 -10.49 8.79 10.98
C ALA A 211 -10.33 7.28 11.25
N ASP A 212 -9.97 6.53 10.21
CA ASP A 212 -9.58 5.14 10.35
C ASP A 212 -8.31 4.98 11.21
N VAL A 213 -8.20 3.83 11.89
CA VAL A 213 -7.12 3.56 12.84
C VAL A 213 -5.76 3.57 12.16
N GLN A 214 -5.63 3.16 10.90
CA GLN A 214 -4.37 3.15 10.16
C GLN A 214 -3.83 4.57 9.99
N SER A 215 -4.69 5.53 9.60
CA SER A 215 -4.34 6.96 9.52
C SER A 215 -3.98 7.56 10.87
N LEU A 216 -4.71 7.17 11.94
CA LEU A 216 -4.46 7.64 13.30
C LEU A 216 -3.15 7.10 13.87
N ASP A 217 -2.88 5.82 13.68
CA ASP A 217 -1.62 5.16 14.11
C ASP A 217 -0.42 5.75 13.37
N ARG A 218 -0.56 6.06 12.09
CA ARG A 218 0.45 6.75 11.31
C ARG A 218 0.79 8.12 11.91
N LEU A 219 -0.22 8.91 12.29
CA LEU A 219 -0.02 10.20 12.96
C LEU A 219 0.71 10.03 14.31
N VAL A 220 0.29 9.04 15.12
CA VAL A 220 0.91 8.78 16.44
C VAL A 220 2.36 8.33 16.29
N ALA A 221 2.66 7.49 15.30
CA ALA A 221 4.02 7.04 15.01
C ALA A 221 4.92 8.19 14.51
N GLN A 222 4.38 9.09 13.69
CA GLN A 222 5.10 10.26 13.17
C GLN A 222 5.45 11.28 14.28
N TYR A 223 4.60 11.38 15.33
CA TYR A 223 4.78 12.32 16.43
C TYR A 223 4.71 11.60 17.79
N PRO A 224 5.74 10.82 18.16
CA PRO A 224 5.75 10.04 19.39
C PRO A 224 5.52 10.93 20.62
N GLY A 225 4.60 10.49 21.48
CA GLY A 225 4.31 11.18 22.73
C GLY A 225 3.36 12.38 22.63
N VAL A 226 3.00 12.86 21.41
CA VAL A 226 2.15 14.03 21.21
C VAL A 226 0.67 13.69 21.23
N TYR A 227 0.29 12.61 20.54
CA TYR A 227 -1.10 12.22 20.34
C TYR A 227 -1.42 10.88 21.02
N ARG A 228 -2.71 10.62 21.24
CA ARG A 228 -3.25 9.32 21.63
C ARG A 228 -4.51 9.03 20.82
N VAL A 229 -4.66 7.80 20.35
CA VAL A 229 -5.91 7.27 19.81
C VAL A 229 -6.77 6.84 20.99
N PHE A 230 -8.08 7.02 20.90
CA PHE A 230 -9.02 6.53 21.91
C PHE A 230 -9.08 5.01 21.88
N ALA A 231 -9.35 4.39 23.01
CA ALA A 231 -9.58 2.96 23.08
C ALA A 231 -10.95 2.56 22.48
N ASP A 232 -11.86 3.52 22.39
CA ASP A 232 -13.22 3.32 21.87
C ASP A 232 -13.18 3.26 20.35
N ASN A 233 -13.67 2.18 19.77
CA ASN A 233 -13.96 2.10 18.35
C ASN A 233 -15.32 2.77 18.08
N VAL A 234 -15.36 3.68 17.13
CA VAL A 234 -16.58 4.41 16.78
C VAL A 234 -17.47 3.56 15.87
N MET A 235 -16.86 2.99 14.82
CA MET A 235 -17.56 2.16 13.82
C MET A 235 -16.54 1.38 13.00
N THR A 236 -17.03 0.46 12.18
CA THR A 236 -16.28 -0.14 11.08
C THR A 236 -16.80 0.38 9.73
N VAL A 237 -15.93 0.42 8.73
CA VAL A 237 -16.24 0.88 7.38
C VAL A 237 -15.63 -0.09 6.38
N ASP A 238 -16.46 -0.58 5.46
CA ASP A 238 -16.01 -1.43 4.37
C ASP A 238 -15.49 -0.57 3.21
N LEU A 239 -14.35 -0.97 2.63
CA LEU A 239 -13.72 -0.33 1.49
C LEU A 239 -13.90 -1.20 0.23
N GLY A 240 -14.23 -0.56 -0.87
CA GLY A 240 -14.43 -1.20 -2.17
C GLY A 240 -13.83 -0.39 -3.31
N VAL A 241 -13.71 -1.02 -4.48
CA VAL A 241 -13.31 -0.34 -5.72
C VAL A 241 -14.57 0.10 -6.46
N ALA A 242 -14.67 1.39 -6.79
CA ALA A 242 -15.83 1.98 -7.43
C ALA A 242 -15.60 2.15 -8.94
N PHE A 243 -16.51 1.63 -9.73
CA PHE A 243 -16.60 1.81 -11.19
C PHE A 243 -17.79 2.68 -11.55
N ASP A 244 -17.84 3.18 -12.78
CA ASP A 244 -19.07 3.84 -13.27
C ASP A 244 -20.27 2.90 -13.10
N VAL A 245 -21.42 3.44 -12.71
CA VAL A 245 -22.65 2.64 -12.48
C VAL A 245 -23.09 1.86 -13.73
N ALA A 246 -22.76 2.37 -14.91
CA ALA A 246 -23.06 1.72 -16.19
C ALA A 246 -21.96 0.75 -16.66
N TYR A 247 -20.99 0.43 -15.80
CA TYR A 247 -19.89 -0.46 -16.15
C TYR A 247 -20.38 -1.90 -16.38
N GLU A 248 -20.14 -2.45 -17.56
CA GLU A 248 -20.56 -3.80 -17.96
C GLU A 248 -19.39 -4.78 -18.19
N GLY A 249 -18.17 -4.37 -17.84
CA GLY A 249 -16.97 -5.16 -18.09
C GLY A 249 -16.76 -6.33 -17.11
N GLU A 250 -16.09 -7.39 -17.56
CA GLU A 250 -15.74 -8.55 -16.71
C GLU A 250 -14.64 -8.24 -15.69
N CYS A 251 -14.02 -7.08 -15.77
CA CYS A 251 -12.90 -6.69 -14.90
C CYS A 251 -13.28 -6.77 -13.42
N VAL A 252 -14.47 -6.31 -13.03
CA VAL A 252 -14.93 -6.35 -11.62
C VAL A 252 -15.01 -7.79 -11.10
N LYS A 253 -15.49 -8.73 -11.92
CA LYS A 253 -15.56 -10.14 -11.56
C LYS A 253 -14.16 -10.74 -11.33
N ASN A 254 -13.22 -10.42 -12.20
CA ASN A 254 -11.84 -10.88 -12.07
C ASN A 254 -11.16 -10.26 -10.86
N LEU A 255 -11.38 -8.97 -10.60
CA LEU A 255 -10.89 -8.30 -9.39
C LEU A 255 -11.50 -8.90 -8.12
N ASN A 256 -12.81 -9.14 -8.07
CA ASN A 256 -13.47 -9.78 -6.93
C ASN A 256 -12.86 -11.16 -6.63
N THR A 257 -12.59 -11.96 -7.67
CA THR A 257 -11.93 -13.26 -7.50
C THR A 257 -10.52 -13.09 -6.92
N ALA A 258 -9.74 -12.14 -7.46
CA ALA A 258 -8.38 -11.88 -7.00
C ALA A 258 -8.37 -11.37 -5.54
N LEU A 259 -9.25 -10.44 -5.19
CA LEU A 259 -9.36 -9.88 -3.85
C LEU A 259 -9.82 -10.94 -2.83
N PHE A 260 -10.78 -11.78 -3.19
CA PHE A 260 -11.22 -12.90 -2.35
C PHE A 260 -10.09 -13.91 -2.10
N ASP A 261 -9.29 -14.25 -3.12
CA ASP A 261 -8.15 -15.14 -2.96
C ASP A 261 -7.04 -14.50 -2.11
N MET A 262 -6.83 -13.18 -2.23
CA MET A 262 -5.87 -12.42 -1.42
C MET A 262 -6.29 -12.33 0.06
N ASP A 263 -7.58 -12.21 0.33
CA ASP A 263 -8.10 -12.26 1.71
C ASP A 263 -7.88 -13.65 2.31
N ARG A 264 -8.29 -14.70 1.60
CA ARG A 264 -8.16 -16.09 2.06
C ARG A 264 -6.73 -16.55 2.32
N ASP A 265 -5.77 -16.09 1.53
CA ASP A 265 -4.35 -16.48 1.68
C ASP A 265 -3.56 -15.53 2.59
N GLY A 266 -4.22 -14.56 3.22
CA GLY A 266 -3.63 -13.60 4.15
C GLY A 266 -2.76 -12.53 3.48
N THR A 267 -2.87 -12.34 2.16
CA THR A 267 -2.06 -11.34 1.44
C THR A 267 -2.48 -9.92 1.81
N ILE A 268 -3.79 -9.64 1.94
CA ILE A 268 -4.29 -8.32 2.34
C ILE A 268 -3.82 -7.98 3.76
N GLU A 269 -4.00 -8.90 4.72
CA GLU A 269 -3.53 -8.72 6.11
C GLU A 269 -2.03 -8.42 6.16
N ARG A 270 -1.22 -9.18 5.44
CA ARG A 270 0.24 -8.99 5.38
C ARG A 270 0.62 -7.64 4.79
N ILE A 271 -0.08 -7.16 3.75
CA ILE A 271 0.12 -5.82 3.19
C ILE A 271 -0.18 -4.76 4.26
N VAL A 272 -1.34 -4.81 4.90
CA VAL A 272 -1.73 -3.85 5.94
C VAL A 272 -0.73 -3.85 7.11
N ASP A 273 -0.27 -5.02 7.55
CA ASP A 273 0.70 -5.15 8.66
C ASP A 273 2.07 -4.58 8.32
N ASN A 274 2.51 -4.64 7.07
CA ASN A 274 3.75 -4.00 6.64
C ASN A 274 3.72 -2.48 6.84
N TYR A 275 2.57 -1.85 6.66
CA TYR A 275 2.40 -0.41 6.88
C TYR A 275 2.33 -0.05 8.36
N LYS A 276 1.79 -0.93 9.22
CA LYS A 276 1.87 -0.78 10.69
C LYS A 276 3.31 -0.89 11.18
N ALA A 277 4.08 -1.87 10.71
CA ALA A 277 5.48 -2.09 11.07
C ALA A 277 6.39 -0.95 10.55
N GLY A 278 6.16 -0.43 9.34
CA GLY A 278 6.91 0.69 8.77
C GLY A 278 6.73 2.00 9.53
N ALA A 279 5.61 2.19 10.21
CA ALA A 279 5.38 3.33 11.10
C ALA A 279 6.35 3.34 12.30
N THR A 280 6.86 2.18 12.73
CA THR A 280 7.81 2.06 13.84
C THR A 280 9.27 2.29 13.42
N THR A 281 9.62 2.18 12.14
CA THR A 281 11.00 2.34 11.64
C THR A 281 11.32 3.74 11.09
N GLY A 282 10.31 4.57 10.79
CA GLY A 282 10.48 5.93 10.25
C GLY A 282 10.90 7.00 11.28
N GLY A 283 10.99 6.67 12.57
CA GLY A 283 11.32 7.61 13.66
C GLY A 283 12.79 7.71 14.08
N GLN A 284 13.72 7.06 13.38
CA GLN A 284 15.15 7.06 13.76
C GLN A 284 16.09 7.73 12.73
N GLY A 285 15.68 8.83 12.14
CA GLY A 285 16.48 9.50 11.10
C GLY A 285 16.44 11.02 11.10
N ALA A 286 16.33 11.67 12.29
CA ALA A 286 16.48 13.13 12.37
C ALA A 286 17.08 13.56 13.72
N GLU A 287 18.31 13.13 13.99
CA GLU A 287 19.21 13.80 14.95
C GLU A 287 20.65 13.68 14.42
N SER A 288 21.10 14.70 13.74
CA SER A 288 22.50 15.13 13.72
C SER A 288 22.60 16.53 13.10
#